data_8467895f2502b6f33d58f6116b0daa52
#
_entry.id   8467895f2502b6f33d58f6116b0daa52
#
_cell.length_a   1.000
_cell.length_b   1.000
_cell.length_c   1.000
_cell.angle_alpha   90.00
_cell.angle_beta   90.00
_cell.angle_gamma   90.00
#
_symmetry.space_group_name_H-M   'P 1'
#
loop_
_entity.id
_entity.type
_entity.pdbx_description
1 polymer ?
#
loop_
_entity_poly.entity_id
_entity_poly.type
_entity_poly.pdbx_seq_one_letter_code
_entity_poly.pdbx_strand_id
1 'polypeptide(L)'
;MKTTTKLRVALFFGGVSSEHEVSCVSASAWLRALGQSPCAEQYEAFPVGITKDGRWLACSPTPEAMADGSWEQGDCTPCILSPDRRDHGLWLLKDGKAELVRIDICAPVMHGKNGEDGTIQGLFELARIPYVGCGVLGSAVCMDKAVANALMDAAGVPHCRWAAASRADLALNGPVVLDAVEAKLGYPIFVKPANAGSSVGISKAADRAMLEQAVEIALREDDKVVFEEFVDAQEVECAAIGNPDDPSTVATTRPGEILAGAEFYTYDDKYNNGVSQTVIPAHLSEEKLDEVKAEARKAYLALNCAGLSRCDFFVERGTGRVLCNELNTLPGFTPISMYPKLMEHEGYSYPALVDKLLQLALHRRKGAY
;
A
#
# COMPACT_ATOMS: atom_id res chain seq x y z
N MET A 1 19.83 -3.90 36.82
CA MET A 1 18.86 -3.67 35.70
C MET A 1 18.94 -4.85 34.76
N LYS A 2 17.85 -5.59 34.55
CA LYS A 2 17.83 -6.60 33.50
C LYS A 2 17.86 -5.83 32.16
N THR A 3 18.93 -5.94 31.40
CA THR A 3 18.96 -5.49 30.02
C THR A 3 17.92 -6.33 29.27
N THR A 4 16.74 -5.74 29.02
CA THR A 4 15.77 -6.35 28.10
C THR A 4 16.43 -6.38 26.73
N THR A 5 16.59 -7.58 26.17
CA THR A 5 17.10 -7.74 24.81
C THR A 5 16.11 -7.08 23.85
N LYS A 6 16.58 -6.15 23.02
CA LYS A 6 15.74 -5.49 22.02
C LYS A 6 15.26 -6.51 21.00
N LEU A 7 14.05 -6.29 20.48
CA LEU A 7 13.50 -7.09 19.38
C LEU A 7 14.14 -6.65 18.07
N ARG A 8 14.60 -7.60 17.27
CA ARG A 8 15.23 -7.33 15.99
C ARG A 8 14.18 -7.22 14.89
N VAL A 9 14.13 -6.04 14.26
CA VAL A 9 13.19 -5.69 13.18
C VAL A 9 13.91 -5.76 11.86
N ALA A 10 13.60 -6.74 11.02
CA ALA A 10 14.06 -6.77 9.64
C ALA A 10 13.27 -5.73 8.82
N LEU A 11 13.94 -4.64 8.46
CA LEU A 11 13.38 -3.55 7.66
C LEU A 11 13.63 -3.83 6.19
N PHE A 12 12.61 -4.34 5.47
CA PHE A 12 12.69 -4.64 4.04
C PHE A 12 12.38 -3.41 3.21
N PHE A 13 13.22 -3.11 2.21
CA PHE A 13 13.06 -1.93 1.37
C PHE A 13 13.61 -2.14 -0.04
N GLY A 14 13.29 -1.22 -0.95
CA GLY A 14 13.63 -1.32 -2.37
C GLY A 14 12.62 -2.19 -3.13
N GLY A 15 13.08 -3.22 -3.81
CA GLY A 15 12.25 -4.14 -4.59
C GLY A 15 12.31 -3.89 -6.10
N VAL A 16 11.69 -4.80 -6.85
CA VAL A 16 11.73 -4.79 -8.33
C VAL A 16 10.65 -3.90 -8.97
N SER A 17 9.82 -3.25 -8.15
CA SER A 17 8.74 -2.38 -8.66
C SER A 17 9.29 -1.04 -9.16
N SER A 18 8.48 -0.33 -9.94
CA SER A 18 8.76 1.05 -10.36
C SER A 18 8.82 2.05 -9.19
N GLU A 19 8.38 1.64 -7.99
CA GLU A 19 8.35 2.46 -6.78
C GLU A 19 9.56 2.19 -5.86
N HIS A 20 10.64 1.59 -6.40
CA HIS A 20 11.86 1.26 -5.66
C HIS A 20 12.44 2.45 -4.90
N GLU A 21 12.57 3.60 -5.54
CA GLU A 21 13.14 4.82 -4.94
C GLU A 21 12.24 5.35 -3.81
N VAL A 22 10.94 5.31 -3.99
CA VAL A 22 9.96 5.73 -2.96
C VAL A 22 10.08 4.83 -1.72
N SER A 23 10.28 3.52 -1.93
CA SER A 23 10.54 2.57 -0.86
C SER A 23 11.82 2.91 -0.11
N CYS A 24 12.91 3.24 -0.80
CA CYS A 24 14.17 3.64 -0.18
C CYS A 24 14.01 4.89 0.71
N VAL A 25 13.30 5.91 0.22
CA VAL A 25 13.02 7.13 0.98
C VAL A 25 12.11 6.84 2.18
N SER A 26 11.05 6.05 2.01
CA SER A 26 10.17 5.64 3.10
C SER A 26 10.92 4.87 4.19
N ALA A 27 11.77 3.92 3.79
CA ALA A 27 12.55 3.12 4.72
C ALA A 27 13.62 3.93 5.46
N SER A 28 14.18 4.97 4.83
CA SER A 28 15.10 5.89 5.50
C SER A 28 14.44 6.61 6.68
N ALA A 29 13.17 7.02 6.52
CA ALA A 29 12.38 7.62 7.58
C ALA A 29 12.05 6.60 8.69
N TRP A 30 11.73 5.35 8.34
CA TRP A 30 11.56 4.26 9.31
C TRP A 30 12.84 4.00 10.10
N LEU A 31 13.99 3.95 9.42
CA LEU A 31 15.29 3.73 10.07
C LEU A 31 15.62 4.84 11.09
N ARG A 32 15.33 6.12 10.73
CA ARG A 32 15.45 7.25 11.67
C ARG A 32 14.52 7.09 12.87
N ALA A 33 13.27 6.69 12.64
CA ALA A 33 12.28 6.49 13.70
C ALA A 33 12.66 5.36 14.66
N LEU A 34 13.20 4.25 14.13
CA LEU A 34 13.71 3.14 14.95
C LEU A 34 14.88 3.55 15.84
N GLY A 35 15.64 4.58 15.47
CA GLY A 35 16.69 5.19 16.27
C GLY A 35 16.21 6.23 17.31
N GLN A 36 14.91 6.51 17.41
CA GLN A 36 14.32 7.51 18.30
C GLN A 36 13.37 6.86 19.32
N SER A 37 13.14 7.55 20.46
CA SER A 37 12.14 7.13 21.46
C SER A 37 10.72 7.18 20.87
N PRO A 38 9.84 6.19 21.15
CA PRO A 38 10.03 5.05 22.05
C PRO A 38 10.67 3.81 21.38
N CYS A 39 10.94 3.85 20.07
CA CYS A 39 11.42 2.68 19.32
C CYS A 39 12.84 2.27 19.75
N ALA A 40 13.73 3.25 19.97
CA ALA A 40 15.15 2.99 20.25
C ALA A 40 15.38 2.16 21.53
N GLU A 41 14.46 2.17 22.47
CA GLU A 41 14.55 1.38 23.69
C GLU A 41 14.13 -0.08 23.50
N GLN A 42 13.29 -0.36 22.50
CA GLN A 42 12.60 -1.64 22.33
C GLN A 42 13.11 -2.44 21.14
N TYR A 43 13.57 -1.77 20.08
CA TYR A 43 13.89 -2.38 18.81
C TYR A 43 15.35 -2.18 18.37
N GLU A 44 15.84 -3.13 17.60
CA GLU A 44 17.11 -3.08 16.86
C GLU A 44 16.78 -3.20 15.37
N ALA A 45 17.12 -2.19 14.57
CA ALA A 45 16.90 -2.23 13.13
C ALA A 45 17.90 -3.19 12.43
N PHE A 46 17.40 -4.02 11.53
CA PHE A 46 18.17 -4.89 10.66
C PHE A 46 17.74 -4.65 9.20
N PRO A 47 18.36 -3.69 8.49
CA PRO A 47 17.98 -3.36 7.12
C PRO A 47 18.27 -4.48 6.14
N VAL A 48 17.28 -4.79 5.29
CA VAL A 48 17.36 -5.77 4.19
C VAL A 48 16.93 -5.07 2.91
N GLY A 49 17.90 -4.67 2.10
CA GLY A 49 17.65 -4.03 0.81
C GLY A 49 17.40 -5.08 -0.27
N ILE A 50 16.40 -4.85 -1.10
CA ILE A 50 16.10 -5.62 -2.29
C ILE A 50 16.41 -4.75 -3.49
N THR A 51 17.37 -5.17 -4.30
CA THR A 51 17.80 -4.41 -5.50
C THR A 51 16.75 -4.46 -6.60
N LYS A 52 16.88 -3.61 -7.63
CA LYS A 52 15.96 -3.60 -8.79
C LYS A 52 15.99 -4.90 -9.60
N ASP A 53 17.10 -5.64 -9.57
CA ASP A 53 17.24 -6.98 -10.17
C ASP A 53 16.85 -8.12 -9.22
N GLY A 54 16.33 -7.80 -8.01
CA GLY A 54 15.74 -8.76 -7.08
C GLY A 54 16.74 -9.45 -6.14
N ARG A 55 17.98 -8.99 -6.00
CA ARG A 55 18.92 -9.51 -5.00
C ARG A 55 18.58 -9.01 -3.61
N TRP A 56 18.68 -9.87 -2.62
CA TRP A 56 18.45 -9.55 -1.22
C TRP A 56 19.77 -9.37 -0.49
N LEU A 57 19.93 -8.21 0.14
CA LEU A 57 21.19 -7.79 0.76
C LEU A 57 20.91 -7.30 2.20
N ALA A 58 21.48 -7.98 3.19
CA ALA A 58 21.55 -7.43 4.54
C ALA A 58 22.63 -6.33 4.54
N CYS A 59 22.30 -5.15 5.02
CA CYS A 59 23.17 -3.98 4.97
C CYS A 59 23.02 -3.11 6.23
N SER A 60 23.94 -2.17 6.40
CA SER A 60 23.92 -1.22 7.51
C SER A 60 24.08 0.22 6.99
N PRO A 61 23.15 0.68 6.16
CA PRO A 61 23.22 2.01 5.57
C PRO A 61 22.92 3.11 6.59
N THR A 62 23.46 4.31 6.34
CA THR A 62 22.87 5.50 6.96
C THR A 62 21.51 5.79 6.33
N PRO A 63 20.62 6.52 7.02
CA PRO A 63 19.35 6.92 6.40
C PRO A 63 19.52 7.71 5.10
N GLU A 64 20.57 8.51 4.97
CA GLU A 64 20.91 9.28 3.77
C GLU A 64 21.26 8.36 2.61
N ALA A 65 22.18 7.40 2.82
CA ALA A 65 22.58 6.42 1.82
C ALA A 65 21.41 5.51 1.39
N MET A 66 20.47 5.24 2.30
CA MET A 66 19.25 4.52 1.97
C MET A 66 18.35 5.34 1.06
N ALA A 67 18.14 6.63 1.39
CA ALA A 67 17.25 7.52 0.64
C ALA A 67 17.75 7.85 -0.78
N ASP A 68 19.07 8.01 -0.95
CA ASP A 68 19.67 8.37 -2.25
C ASP A 68 20.05 7.17 -3.11
N GLY A 69 19.82 5.93 -2.61
CA GLY A 69 20.09 4.68 -3.33
C GLY A 69 21.56 4.23 -3.29
N SER A 70 22.47 4.97 -2.63
CA SER A 70 23.89 4.58 -2.54
C SER A 70 24.15 3.42 -1.58
N TRP A 71 23.13 2.95 -0.85
CA TRP A 71 23.22 1.83 0.09
C TRP A 71 23.77 0.54 -0.52
N GLU A 72 23.53 0.28 -1.82
CA GLU A 72 24.03 -0.90 -2.52
C GLU A 72 25.57 -0.91 -2.66
N GLN A 73 26.21 0.24 -2.55
CA GLN A 73 27.67 0.40 -2.64
C GLN A 73 28.36 0.23 -1.29
N GLY A 74 27.59 0.11 -0.21
CA GLY A 74 28.08 -0.06 1.15
C GLY A 74 28.44 -1.50 1.50
N ASP A 75 28.65 -1.76 2.80
CA ASP A 75 28.91 -3.11 3.31
C ASP A 75 27.59 -3.92 3.30
N CYS A 76 27.40 -4.69 2.25
CA CYS A 76 26.23 -5.50 2.00
C CYS A 76 26.60 -6.99 1.92
N THR A 77 25.81 -7.81 2.56
CA THR A 77 25.95 -9.28 2.55
C THR A 77 24.71 -9.91 1.92
N PRO A 78 24.82 -10.76 0.89
CA PRO A 78 23.70 -11.52 0.35
C PRO A 78 22.99 -12.30 1.46
N CYS A 79 21.66 -12.29 1.44
CA CYS A 79 20.87 -12.97 2.46
C CYS A 79 19.62 -13.62 1.89
N ILE A 80 19.04 -14.55 2.65
CA ILE A 80 17.81 -15.26 2.31
C ILE A 80 16.95 -15.34 3.57
N LEU A 81 15.71 -14.89 3.52
CA LEU A 81 14.75 -15.16 4.59
C LEU A 81 14.37 -16.66 4.51
N SER A 82 14.63 -17.39 5.59
CA SER A 82 14.32 -18.81 5.64
C SER A 82 12.82 -19.04 5.75
N PRO A 83 12.22 -19.87 4.89
CA PRO A 83 10.86 -20.33 5.08
C PRO A 83 10.73 -21.43 6.16
N ASP A 84 11.84 -21.97 6.64
CA ASP A 84 11.85 -22.96 7.74
C ASP A 84 11.55 -22.25 9.06
N ARG A 85 10.43 -22.57 9.66
CA ARG A 85 9.95 -21.97 10.94
C ARG A 85 10.92 -22.13 12.11
N ARG A 86 11.83 -23.11 12.06
CA ARG A 86 12.83 -23.33 13.12
C ARG A 86 13.93 -22.29 13.08
N ASP A 87 14.27 -21.79 11.89
CA ASP A 87 15.29 -20.77 11.71
C ASP A 87 14.83 -19.42 12.25
N HIS A 88 13.58 -19.06 11.99
CA HIS A 88 12.98 -17.80 12.43
C HIS A 88 13.89 -16.60 12.18
N GLY A 89 14.41 -16.50 10.93
CA GLY A 89 15.44 -15.51 10.62
C GLY A 89 15.95 -15.54 9.18
N LEU A 90 17.03 -14.81 8.98
CA LEU A 90 17.75 -14.66 7.71
C LEU A 90 19.07 -15.44 7.75
N TRP A 91 19.35 -16.16 6.67
CA TRP A 91 20.68 -16.68 6.40
C TRP A 91 21.53 -15.65 5.66
N LEU A 92 22.64 -15.23 6.27
CA LEU A 92 23.65 -14.39 5.63
C LEU A 92 24.66 -15.30 4.91
N LEU A 93 24.94 -15.00 3.65
CA LEU A 93 25.82 -15.79 2.79
C LEU A 93 27.15 -15.04 2.59
N LYS A 94 28.15 -15.35 3.41
CA LYS A 94 29.45 -14.65 3.40
C LYS A 94 30.59 -15.66 3.34
N ASP A 95 31.56 -15.46 2.43
CA ASP A 95 32.80 -16.24 2.31
C ASP A 95 32.59 -17.75 2.25
N GLY A 96 31.55 -18.19 1.52
CA GLY A 96 31.19 -19.61 1.39
C GLY A 96 30.57 -20.23 2.65
N LYS A 97 30.22 -19.41 3.64
CA LYS A 97 29.53 -19.83 4.88
C LYS A 97 28.15 -19.22 4.93
N ALA A 98 27.25 -19.87 5.66
CA ALA A 98 25.93 -19.36 5.98
C ALA A 98 25.84 -19.12 7.49
N GLU A 99 25.42 -17.94 7.89
CA GLU A 99 25.19 -17.54 9.28
C GLU A 99 23.71 -17.19 9.47
N LEU A 100 23.07 -17.80 10.47
CA LEU A 100 21.67 -17.52 10.79
C LEU A 100 21.57 -16.34 11.74
N VAL A 101 20.83 -15.31 11.31
CA VAL A 101 20.47 -14.16 12.14
C VAL A 101 18.97 -14.24 12.46
N ARG A 102 18.66 -14.37 13.75
CA ARG A 102 17.27 -14.39 14.21
C ARG A 102 16.60 -13.05 14.02
N ILE A 103 15.36 -13.07 13.55
CA ILE A 103 14.48 -11.91 13.34
C ILE A 103 13.23 -12.08 14.18
N ASP A 104 12.80 -11.04 14.87
CA ASP A 104 11.61 -11.06 15.71
C ASP A 104 10.39 -10.48 15.01
N ILE A 105 10.59 -9.46 14.13
CA ILE A 105 9.53 -8.81 13.37
C ILE A 105 10.04 -8.46 11.97
N CYS A 106 9.21 -8.61 10.94
CA CYS A 106 9.45 -8.07 9.61
C CYS A 106 8.67 -6.77 9.42
N ALA A 107 9.33 -5.74 8.93
CA ALA A 107 8.71 -4.47 8.53
C ALA A 107 8.93 -4.24 7.04
N PRO A 108 7.98 -4.66 6.17
CA PRO A 108 8.06 -4.35 4.75
C PRO A 108 7.70 -2.87 4.55
N VAL A 109 8.65 -2.10 4.06
CA VAL A 109 8.47 -0.71 3.63
C VAL A 109 8.69 -0.70 2.12
N MET A 110 7.90 -1.49 1.44
CA MET A 110 7.95 -1.72 0.00
C MET A 110 6.64 -1.24 -0.62
N HIS A 111 6.69 -0.80 -1.88
CA HIS A 111 5.51 -0.30 -2.59
C HIS A 111 5.31 -1.07 -3.89
N GLY A 112 4.04 -1.21 -4.29
CA GLY A 112 3.65 -1.87 -5.53
C GLY A 112 3.91 -3.39 -5.55
N LYS A 113 4.31 -3.87 -6.72
CA LYS A 113 4.49 -5.30 -6.99
C LYS A 113 5.45 -5.97 -6.01
N ASN A 114 5.09 -7.16 -5.55
CA ASN A 114 5.76 -7.98 -4.54
C ASN A 114 5.73 -7.40 -3.11
N GLY A 115 5.43 -6.13 -2.92
CA GLY A 115 5.28 -5.49 -1.62
C GLY A 115 3.84 -5.48 -1.12
N GLU A 116 2.88 -5.11 -1.98
CA GLU A 116 1.49 -4.87 -1.62
C GLU A 116 0.52 -5.95 -2.10
N ASP A 117 0.98 -6.98 -2.80
CA ASP A 117 0.18 -8.00 -3.49
C ASP A 117 0.08 -9.35 -2.74
N GLY A 118 0.61 -9.45 -1.53
CA GLY A 118 0.61 -10.68 -0.74
C GLY A 118 1.84 -11.57 -0.94
N THR A 119 2.71 -11.25 -1.91
CA THR A 119 3.88 -12.09 -2.24
C THR A 119 4.87 -12.15 -1.09
N ILE A 120 5.37 -11.01 -0.60
CA ILE A 120 6.31 -10.98 0.52
C ILE A 120 5.65 -11.42 1.83
N GLN A 121 4.37 -11.11 2.02
CA GLN A 121 3.59 -11.52 3.16
C GLN A 121 3.50 -13.06 3.24
N GLY A 122 3.34 -13.74 2.10
CA GLY A 122 3.37 -15.20 2.02
C GLY A 122 4.67 -15.80 2.53
N LEU A 123 5.81 -15.17 2.24
CA LEU A 123 7.11 -15.61 2.76
C LEU A 123 7.20 -15.42 4.28
N PHE A 124 6.70 -14.32 4.82
CA PHE A 124 6.66 -14.08 6.26
C PHE A 124 5.75 -15.08 6.98
N GLU A 125 4.61 -15.45 6.39
CA GLU A 125 3.73 -16.51 6.92
C GLU A 125 4.41 -17.86 6.94
N LEU A 126 5.13 -18.26 5.87
CA LEU A 126 5.91 -19.51 5.84
C LEU A 126 6.98 -19.52 6.93
N ALA A 127 7.71 -18.42 7.10
CA ALA A 127 8.74 -18.26 8.14
C ALA A 127 8.14 -18.17 9.56
N ARG A 128 6.84 -17.88 9.68
CA ARG A 128 6.12 -17.65 10.93
C ARG A 128 6.70 -16.48 11.74
N ILE A 129 7.19 -15.46 11.06
CA ILE A 129 7.68 -14.22 11.68
C ILE A 129 6.56 -13.19 11.64
N PRO A 130 6.23 -12.51 12.76
CA PRO A 130 5.30 -11.38 12.78
C PRO A 130 5.74 -10.29 11.79
N TYR A 131 4.78 -9.63 11.14
CA TYR A 131 5.10 -8.57 10.18
C TYR A 131 4.08 -7.44 10.21
N VAL A 132 4.54 -6.25 9.87
CA VAL A 132 3.73 -5.03 9.77
C VAL A 132 2.88 -5.08 8.50
N GLY A 133 1.64 -4.61 8.60
CA GLY A 133 0.74 -4.43 7.47
C GLY A 133 -0.26 -5.55 7.27
N CYS A 134 -0.94 -5.51 6.13
CA CYS A 134 -1.95 -6.48 5.75
C CYS A 134 -1.36 -7.89 5.56
N GLY A 135 -2.19 -8.90 5.77
CA GLY A 135 -1.83 -10.28 5.45
C GLY A 135 -1.93 -10.59 3.97
N VAL A 136 -1.63 -11.83 3.60
CA VAL A 136 -1.68 -12.33 2.22
C VAL A 136 -3.01 -11.98 1.56
N LEU A 137 -4.13 -12.33 2.20
CA LEU A 137 -5.47 -12.11 1.64
C LEU A 137 -5.76 -10.62 1.42
N GLY A 138 -5.61 -9.80 2.47
CA GLY A 138 -5.92 -8.36 2.38
C GLY A 138 -5.04 -7.66 1.34
N SER A 139 -3.75 -7.98 1.29
CA SER A 139 -2.83 -7.43 0.30
C SER A 139 -3.24 -7.81 -1.14
N ALA A 140 -3.47 -9.09 -1.41
CA ALA A 140 -3.85 -9.56 -2.74
C ALA A 140 -5.21 -9.01 -3.20
N VAL A 141 -6.18 -8.94 -2.29
CA VAL A 141 -7.52 -8.39 -2.56
C VAL A 141 -7.44 -6.90 -2.90
N CYS A 142 -6.72 -6.11 -2.10
CA CYS A 142 -6.63 -4.67 -2.32
C CYS A 142 -5.84 -4.32 -3.60
N MET A 143 -4.89 -5.17 -4.01
CA MET A 143 -4.13 -4.97 -5.24
C MET A 143 -5.01 -5.18 -6.48
N ASP A 144 -5.90 -6.16 -6.49
CA ASP A 144 -6.79 -6.46 -7.61
C ASP A 144 -8.09 -5.66 -7.53
N LYS A 145 -8.18 -4.57 -8.30
CA LYS A 145 -9.32 -3.64 -8.29
C LYS A 145 -10.66 -4.33 -8.57
N ALA A 146 -10.69 -5.35 -9.43
CA ALA A 146 -11.93 -6.07 -9.72
C ALA A 146 -12.39 -6.93 -8.53
N VAL A 147 -11.46 -7.57 -7.82
CA VAL A 147 -11.77 -8.35 -6.63
C VAL A 147 -12.16 -7.43 -5.47
N ALA A 148 -11.43 -6.33 -5.28
CA ALA A 148 -11.75 -5.32 -4.28
C ALA A 148 -13.16 -4.76 -4.48
N ASN A 149 -13.51 -4.35 -5.71
CA ASN A 149 -14.83 -3.83 -6.05
C ASN A 149 -15.95 -4.87 -5.79
N ALA A 150 -15.73 -6.13 -6.15
CA ALA A 150 -16.71 -7.20 -5.89
C ALA A 150 -16.95 -7.43 -4.38
N LEU A 151 -15.92 -7.32 -3.55
CA LEU A 151 -16.06 -7.42 -2.10
C LEU A 151 -16.68 -6.15 -1.49
N MET A 152 -16.38 -4.98 -2.03
CA MET A 152 -17.03 -3.73 -1.64
C MET A 152 -18.53 -3.77 -1.96
N ASP A 153 -18.92 -4.27 -3.13
CA ASP A 153 -20.34 -4.53 -3.48
C ASP A 153 -21.02 -5.44 -2.44
N ALA A 154 -20.39 -6.58 -2.13
CA ALA A 154 -20.94 -7.54 -1.16
C ALA A 154 -21.07 -6.97 0.25
N ALA A 155 -20.16 -6.07 0.64
CA ALA A 155 -20.18 -5.41 1.94
C ALA A 155 -21.05 -4.14 1.97
N GLY A 156 -21.56 -3.70 0.83
CA GLY A 156 -22.33 -2.46 0.69
C GLY A 156 -21.49 -1.21 0.95
N VAL A 157 -20.18 -1.23 0.63
CA VAL A 157 -19.31 -0.05 0.61
C VAL A 157 -19.61 0.73 -0.66
N PRO A 158 -20.00 2.00 -0.61
CA PRO A 158 -20.24 2.78 -1.82
C PRO A 158 -18.94 2.97 -2.62
N HIS A 159 -18.99 2.71 -3.91
CA HIS A 159 -17.88 2.93 -4.85
C HIS A 159 -18.44 3.22 -6.25
N CYS A 160 -17.58 3.56 -7.21
CA CYS A 160 -17.98 3.84 -8.59
C CYS A 160 -18.69 2.63 -9.22
N ARG A 161 -19.63 2.86 -10.12
CA ARG A 161 -20.14 1.78 -10.99
C ARG A 161 -19.01 1.26 -11.85
N TRP A 162 -18.89 -0.05 -11.94
CA TRP A 162 -17.75 -0.70 -12.57
C TRP A 162 -18.13 -1.93 -13.37
N ALA A 163 -17.22 -2.36 -14.24
CA ALA A 163 -17.21 -3.64 -14.93
C ALA A 163 -15.78 -4.14 -15.04
N ALA A 164 -15.58 -5.41 -15.31
CA ALA A 164 -14.26 -5.95 -15.59
C ALA A 164 -14.33 -6.98 -16.71
N ALA A 165 -13.21 -7.14 -17.42
CA ALA A 165 -13.04 -8.18 -18.44
C ALA A 165 -11.59 -8.68 -18.43
N SER A 166 -11.42 -9.97 -18.68
CA SER A 166 -10.11 -10.55 -18.92
C SER A 166 -9.65 -10.33 -20.36
N ARG A 167 -8.33 -10.45 -20.58
CA ARG A 167 -7.77 -10.50 -21.94
C ARG A 167 -8.47 -11.54 -22.82
N ALA A 168 -8.79 -12.70 -22.24
CA ALA A 168 -9.48 -13.77 -22.97
C ALA A 168 -10.90 -13.38 -23.38
N ASP A 169 -11.69 -12.75 -22.49
CA ASP A 169 -13.04 -12.26 -22.81
C ASP A 169 -13.00 -11.23 -23.95
N LEU A 170 -12.08 -10.29 -23.85
CA LEU A 170 -11.89 -9.23 -24.86
C LEU A 170 -11.41 -9.80 -26.21
N ALA A 171 -10.56 -10.81 -26.21
CA ALA A 171 -10.10 -11.47 -27.42
C ALA A 171 -11.20 -12.29 -28.12
N LEU A 172 -12.06 -12.93 -27.32
CA LEU A 172 -13.14 -13.78 -27.85
C LEU A 172 -14.39 -12.98 -28.31
N ASN A 173 -14.79 -12.00 -27.52
CA ASN A 173 -16.05 -11.29 -27.64
C ASN A 173 -15.93 -9.78 -27.41
N GLY A 174 -14.80 -9.17 -27.74
CA GLY A 174 -14.49 -7.77 -27.45
C GLY A 174 -15.62 -6.78 -27.75
N PRO A 175 -16.21 -6.76 -28.95
CA PRO A 175 -17.31 -5.84 -29.24
C PRO A 175 -18.50 -5.98 -28.29
N VAL A 176 -18.90 -7.23 -27.97
CA VAL A 176 -20.04 -7.50 -27.07
C VAL A 176 -19.74 -7.08 -25.65
N VAL A 177 -18.50 -7.32 -25.18
CA VAL A 177 -18.04 -6.89 -23.84
C VAL A 177 -18.09 -5.38 -23.75
N LEU A 178 -17.55 -4.67 -24.75
CA LEU A 178 -17.50 -3.21 -24.72
C LEU A 178 -18.90 -2.59 -24.87
N ASP A 179 -19.81 -3.19 -25.65
CA ASP A 179 -21.22 -2.76 -25.73
C ASP A 179 -21.91 -2.86 -24.36
N ALA A 180 -21.63 -3.93 -23.60
CA ALA A 180 -22.17 -4.09 -22.26
C ALA A 180 -21.57 -3.08 -21.26
N VAL A 181 -20.28 -2.77 -21.38
CA VAL A 181 -19.60 -1.74 -20.57
C VAL A 181 -20.20 -0.36 -20.85
N GLU A 182 -20.38 0.02 -22.12
CA GLU A 182 -21.00 1.28 -22.51
C GLU A 182 -22.44 1.41 -21.98
N ALA A 183 -23.23 0.35 -22.13
CA ALA A 183 -24.60 0.33 -21.66
C ALA A 183 -24.70 0.48 -20.12
N LYS A 184 -23.73 -0.09 -19.39
CA LYS A 184 -23.70 -0.05 -17.91
C LYS A 184 -23.21 1.29 -17.36
N LEU A 185 -22.15 1.85 -17.94
CA LEU A 185 -21.42 2.97 -17.35
C LEU A 185 -21.74 4.33 -18.01
N GLY A 186 -21.91 4.35 -19.34
CA GLY A 186 -21.96 5.59 -20.12
C GLY A 186 -20.60 6.29 -20.17
N TYR A 187 -20.46 7.20 -21.12
CA TYR A 187 -19.22 7.99 -21.24
C TYR A 187 -19.24 9.25 -20.36
N PRO A 188 -18.07 9.72 -19.87
CA PRO A 188 -16.73 9.12 -20.01
C PRO A 188 -16.52 7.88 -19.14
N ILE A 189 -15.64 6.97 -19.60
CA ILE A 189 -15.28 5.73 -18.90
C ILE A 189 -13.80 5.76 -18.54
N PHE A 190 -13.45 5.49 -17.29
CA PHE A 190 -12.09 5.18 -16.90
C PHE A 190 -11.77 3.72 -17.15
N VAL A 191 -10.61 3.47 -17.75
CA VAL A 191 -10.08 2.13 -18.03
C VAL A 191 -8.78 1.95 -17.30
N LYS A 192 -8.69 0.91 -16.49
CA LYS A 192 -7.55 0.67 -15.56
C LYS A 192 -7.10 -0.79 -15.67
N PRO A 193 -5.81 -1.11 -15.63
CA PRO A 193 -5.37 -2.47 -15.33
C PRO A 193 -5.81 -2.86 -13.92
N ALA A 194 -6.20 -4.12 -13.69
CA ALA A 194 -6.71 -4.54 -12.37
C ALA A 194 -5.61 -4.52 -11.31
N ASN A 195 -4.38 -4.95 -11.66
CA ASN A 195 -3.25 -5.11 -10.73
C ASN A 195 -2.09 -4.16 -11.09
N ALA A 196 -2.34 -2.85 -11.06
CA ALA A 196 -1.29 -1.85 -11.23
C ALA A 196 -1.45 -0.73 -10.21
N GLY A 197 -0.31 -0.20 -9.75
CA GLY A 197 -0.22 0.95 -8.87
C GLY A 197 0.14 2.25 -9.62
N SER A 198 0.22 3.36 -8.88
CA SER A 198 0.77 4.64 -9.36
C SER A 198 0.19 5.17 -10.67
N SER A 199 -1.09 4.90 -10.93
CA SER A 199 -1.83 5.34 -12.13
C SER A 199 -1.25 4.86 -13.47
N VAL A 200 -0.39 3.83 -13.47
CA VAL A 200 0.17 3.25 -14.70
C VAL A 200 -0.93 2.54 -15.50
N GLY A 201 -1.00 2.82 -16.80
CA GLY A 201 -1.97 2.18 -17.70
C GLY A 201 -3.41 2.68 -17.58
N ILE A 202 -3.68 3.72 -16.78
CA ILE A 202 -5.02 4.33 -16.65
C ILE A 202 -5.28 5.29 -17.79
N SER A 203 -6.48 5.20 -18.38
CA SER A 203 -6.93 6.09 -19.45
C SER A 203 -8.40 6.48 -19.26
N LYS A 204 -8.77 7.67 -19.72
CA LYS A 204 -10.16 8.17 -19.78
C LYS A 204 -10.64 8.13 -21.22
N ALA A 205 -11.68 7.39 -21.48
CA ALA A 205 -12.31 7.27 -22.81
C ALA A 205 -13.59 8.13 -22.88
N ALA A 206 -13.68 8.96 -23.89
CA ALA A 206 -14.85 9.80 -24.13
C ALA A 206 -15.80 9.20 -25.21
N ASP A 207 -15.33 8.22 -25.95
CA ASP A 207 -16.07 7.50 -27.00
C ASP A 207 -15.53 6.08 -27.18
N ARG A 208 -16.14 5.32 -28.11
CA ARG A 208 -15.80 3.92 -28.41
C ARG A 208 -14.36 3.78 -28.91
N ALA A 209 -13.90 4.63 -29.78
CA ALA A 209 -12.55 4.54 -30.34
C ALA A 209 -11.49 4.74 -29.25
N MET A 210 -11.70 5.71 -28.36
CA MET A 210 -10.85 5.92 -27.20
C MET A 210 -10.93 4.76 -26.20
N LEU A 211 -12.13 4.14 -26.04
CA LEU A 211 -12.30 2.99 -25.15
C LEU A 211 -11.47 1.78 -25.62
N GLU A 212 -11.49 1.50 -26.92
CA GLU A 212 -10.69 0.43 -27.52
C GLU A 212 -9.17 0.65 -27.34
N GLN A 213 -8.71 1.90 -27.56
CA GLN A 213 -7.31 2.27 -27.30
C GLN A 213 -6.93 2.16 -25.82
N ALA A 214 -7.80 2.59 -24.93
CA ALA A 214 -7.59 2.52 -23.47
C ALA A 214 -7.48 1.06 -23.00
N VAL A 215 -8.28 0.16 -23.56
CA VAL A 215 -8.17 -1.29 -23.28
C VAL A 215 -6.81 -1.84 -23.70
N GLU A 216 -6.31 -1.48 -24.90
CA GLU A 216 -4.99 -1.90 -25.35
C GLU A 216 -3.88 -1.41 -24.43
N ILE A 217 -3.98 -0.17 -23.93
CA ILE A 217 -3.01 0.39 -22.98
C ILE A 217 -3.05 -0.40 -21.66
N ALA A 218 -4.22 -0.61 -21.07
CA ALA A 218 -4.38 -1.34 -19.83
C ALA A 218 -3.91 -2.80 -19.93
N LEU A 219 -4.16 -3.45 -21.07
CA LEU A 219 -3.72 -4.83 -21.34
C LEU A 219 -2.20 -4.99 -21.53
N ARG A 220 -1.42 -3.92 -21.63
CA ARG A 220 0.05 -4.01 -21.60
C ARG A 220 0.58 -4.24 -20.18
N GLU A 221 -0.20 -3.80 -19.20
CA GLU A 221 0.17 -3.84 -17.79
C GLU A 221 -0.39 -5.07 -17.05
N ASP A 222 -1.61 -5.53 -17.44
CA ASP A 222 -2.28 -6.65 -16.79
C ASP A 222 -3.15 -7.45 -17.77
N ASP A 223 -3.47 -8.69 -17.46
CA ASP A 223 -4.39 -9.55 -18.21
C ASP A 223 -5.87 -9.31 -17.86
N LYS A 224 -6.16 -8.40 -16.94
CA LYS A 224 -7.49 -8.01 -16.52
C LYS A 224 -7.64 -6.49 -16.54
N VAL A 225 -8.75 -6.03 -17.11
CA VAL A 225 -9.11 -4.61 -17.23
C VAL A 225 -10.33 -4.32 -16.37
N VAL A 226 -10.31 -3.22 -15.65
CA VAL A 226 -11.44 -2.65 -14.89
C VAL A 226 -11.90 -1.38 -15.60
N PHE A 227 -13.21 -1.26 -15.78
CA PHE A 227 -13.90 -0.10 -16.32
C PHE A 227 -14.69 0.56 -15.20
N GLU A 228 -14.59 1.87 -15.06
CA GLU A 228 -15.32 2.63 -14.05
C GLU A 228 -15.99 3.86 -14.64
N GLU A 229 -17.13 4.25 -14.07
CA GLU A 229 -17.76 5.52 -14.42
C GLU A 229 -16.83 6.68 -14.07
N PHE A 230 -16.89 7.73 -14.87
CA PHE A 230 -16.26 9.00 -14.49
C PHE A 230 -17.11 9.69 -13.41
N VAL A 231 -16.45 10.13 -12.34
CA VAL A 231 -17.07 10.94 -11.29
C VAL A 231 -16.29 12.24 -11.16
N ASP A 232 -16.98 13.38 -11.34
CA ASP A 232 -16.41 14.67 -11.00
C ASP A 232 -16.41 14.82 -9.48
N ALA A 233 -15.24 14.69 -8.88
CA ALA A 233 -15.11 14.55 -7.44
C ALA A 233 -13.96 15.37 -6.86
N GLN A 234 -14.03 15.57 -5.55
CA GLN A 234 -12.91 15.91 -4.69
C GLN A 234 -12.27 14.60 -4.22
N GLU A 235 -10.96 14.48 -4.42
CA GLU A 235 -10.20 13.30 -3.93
C GLU A 235 -9.76 13.53 -2.50
N VAL A 236 -10.08 12.57 -1.62
CA VAL A 236 -9.72 12.61 -0.21
C VAL A 236 -9.14 11.27 0.24
N GLU A 237 -8.20 11.33 1.14
CA GLU A 237 -7.49 10.17 1.68
C GLU A 237 -7.71 10.06 3.20
N CYS A 238 -7.99 8.86 3.67
CA CYS A 238 -8.21 8.55 5.08
C CYS A 238 -7.24 7.45 5.52
N ALA A 239 -6.52 7.65 6.62
CA ALA A 239 -5.69 6.60 7.20
C ALA A 239 -6.53 5.68 8.08
N ALA A 240 -6.32 4.37 7.95
CA ALA A 240 -6.87 3.35 8.83
C ALA A 240 -5.75 2.59 9.53
N ILE A 241 -5.97 2.22 10.80
CA ILE A 241 -5.01 1.48 11.63
C ILE A 241 -5.75 0.52 12.56
N GLY A 242 -5.23 -0.69 12.75
CA GLY A 242 -5.79 -1.69 13.67
C GLY A 242 -5.71 -3.11 13.15
N ASN A 243 -6.27 -4.07 13.89
CA ASN A 243 -6.33 -5.47 13.48
C ASN A 243 -7.79 -5.90 13.27
N PRO A 244 -8.13 -6.57 12.15
CA PRO A 244 -9.49 -7.02 11.86
C PRO A 244 -9.98 -8.12 12.82
N ASP A 245 -9.06 -8.85 13.45
CA ASP A 245 -9.37 -9.88 14.46
C ASP A 245 -10.00 -9.29 15.72
N ASP A 246 -9.81 -8.00 15.95
CA ASP A 246 -10.50 -7.20 16.95
C ASP A 246 -10.95 -5.88 16.32
N PRO A 247 -12.16 -5.85 15.72
CA PRO A 247 -12.68 -4.65 15.07
C PRO A 247 -12.75 -3.41 15.96
N SER A 248 -12.77 -3.57 17.30
CA SER A 248 -12.76 -2.44 18.23
C SER A 248 -11.45 -1.65 18.21
N THR A 249 -10.36 -2.28 17.75
CA THR A 249 -9.03 -1.66 17.62
C THR A 249 -8.88 -0.85 16.33
N VAL A 250 -9.81 -1.01 15.37
CA VAL A 250 -9.73 -0.33 14.08
C VAL A 250 -10.20 1.11 14.20
N ALA A 251 -9.27 2.02 14.00
CA ALA A 251 -9.50 3.46 13.97
C ALA A 251 -9.21 4.03 12.58
N THR A 252 -9.95 5.09 12.24
CA THR A 252 -9.77 5.87 11.00
C THR A 252 -9.61 7.33 11.34
N THR A 253 -8.73 8.03 10.61
CA THR A 253 -8.47 9.46 10.80
C THR A 253 -9.55 10.31 10.16
N ARG A 254 -9.57 11.60 10.46
CA ARG A 254 -10.19 12.57 9.57
C ARG A 254 -9.51 12.52 8.21
N PRO A 255 -10.26 12.58 7.09
CA PRO A 255 -9.64 12.58 5.76
C PRO A 255 -8.90 13.89 5.49
N GLY A 256 -7.82 13.77 4.74
CA GLY A 256 -7.13 14.89 4.12
C GLY A 256 -7.42 14.94 2.63
N GLU A 257 -7.22 16.09 2.01
CA GLU A 257 -7.31 16.25 0.56
C GLU A 257 -5.97 16.64 -0.03
N ILE A 258 -5.80 16.31 -1.30
CA ILE A 258 -4.67 16.73 -2.11
C ILE A 258 -5.20 17.75 -3.11
N LEU A 259 -4.73 18.99 -2.99
CA LEU A 259 -4.99 20.01 -3.98
C LEU A 259 -3.99 19.80 -5.12
N ALA A 260 -4.43 19.09 -6.17
CA ALA A 260 -3.61 18.83 -7.35
C ALA A 260 -3.41 20.13 -8.15
N GLY A 261 -2.19 20.35 -8.63
CA GLY A 261 -1.89 21.47 -9.54
C GLY A 261 -2.36 21.23 -10.97
N ALA A 262 -2.90 20.05 -11.32
CA ALA A 262 -3.36 19.65 -12.64
C ALA A 262 -4.63 18.79 -12.57
N GLU A 263 -5.28 18.54 -13.73
CA GLU A 263 -6.55 17.79 -13.86
C GLU A 263 -6.45 16.33 -13.35
N PHE A 264 -5.24 15.74 -13.26
CA PHE A 264 -4.96 14.40 -12.71
C PHE A 264 -3.74 14.43 -11.80
N TYR A 265 -3.82 13.73 -10.66
CA TYR A 265 -2.73 13.53 -9.73
C TYR A 265 -1.81 12.40 -10.23
N THR A 266 -0.75 12.81 -10.94
CA THR A 266 0.20 11.87 -11.57
C THR A 266 1.29 11.42 -10.60
N TYR A 267 2.07 10.38 -10.98
CA TYR A 267 3.27 9.94 -10.25
C TYR A 267 4.26 11.08 -10.00
N ASP A 268 4.49 11.92 -11.00
CA ASP A 268 5.40 13.08 -10.88
C ASP A 268 4.89 14.12 -9.88
N ASP A 269 3.57 14.32 -9.80
CA ASP A 269 2.96 15.21 -8.81
C ASP A 269 3.05 14.66 -7.40
N LYS A 270 3.01 13.31 -7.25
CA LYS A 270 3.12 12.62 -5.96
C LYS A 270 4.50 12.76 -5.33
N TYR A 271 5.57 12.75 -6.13
CA TYR A 271 6.92 12.55 -5.62
C TYR A 271 7.96 13.57 -6.09
N ASN A 272 7.77 14.26 -7.22
CA ASN A 272 8.82 15.06 -7.86
C ASN A 272 8.56 16.58 -7.92
N ASN A 273 7.32 17.03 -8.04
CA ASN A 273 7.04 18.44 -8.40
C ASN A 273 6.76 19.38 -7.22
N GLY A 274 6.48 18.86 -6.00
CA GLY A 274 6.27 19.69 -4.80
C GLY A 274 5.13 20.72 -4.88
N VAL A 275 4.27 20.64 -5.92
CA VAL A 275 3.21 21.63 -6.23
C VAL A 275 1.91 21.28 -5.52
N SER A 276 1.72 20.01 -5.15
CA SER A 276 0.51 19.56 -4.47
C SER A 276 0.51 19.95 -3.00
N GLN A 277 -0.55 20.63 -2.57
CA GLN A 277 -0.75 21.00 -1.17
C GLN A 277 -1.65 19.95 -0.49
N THR A 278 -1.23 19.49 0.69
CA THR A 278 -2.04 18.63 1.56
C THR A 278 -2.82 19.49 2.54
N VAL A 279 -4.12 19.28 2.64
CA VAL A 279 -4.99 19.98 3.60
C VAL A 279 -5.64 18.93 4.51
N ILE A 280 -5.43 19.05 5.82
CA ILE A 280 -5.97 18.15 6.85
C ILE A 280 -6.60 18.98 7.97
N PRO A 281 -7.89 18.80 8.26
CA PRO A 281 -8.85 17.96 7.54
C PRO A 281 -9.18 18.53 6.14
N ALA A 282 -9.71 17.67 5.26
CA ALA A 282 -10.20 18.06 3.93
C ALA A 282 -11.28 19.14 4.01
N HIS A 283 -11.41 19.97 2.98
CA HIS A 283 -12.47 20.99 2.89
C HIS A 283 -13.84 20.38 2.62
N LEU A 284 -14.37 19.67 3.63
CA LEU A 284 -15.67 19.02 3.65
C LEU A 284 -16.46 19.46 4.88
N SER A 285 -17.79 19.29 4.86
CA SER A 285 -18.59 19.45 6.06
C SER A 285 -18.24 18.36 7.10
N GLU A 286 -18.47 18.63 8.39
CA GLU A 286 -18.23 17.65 9.47
C GLU A 286 -18.96 16.34 9.21
N GLU A 287 -20.20 16.40 8.71
CA GLU A 287 -20.98 15.23 8.32
C GLU A 287 -20.28 14.38 7.26
N LYS A 288 -19.69 15.02 6.23
CA LYS A 288 -18.95 14.32 5.16
C LYS A 288 -17.62 13.78 5.64
N LEU A 289 -16.92 14.48 6.52
CA LEU A 289 -15.69 13.98 7.16
C LEU A 289 -16.01 12.69 7.95
N ASP A 290 -17.09 12.66 8.70
CA ASP A 290 -17.50 11.49 9.48
C ASP A 290 -18.02 10.35 8.59
N GLU A 291 -18.70 10.65 7.47
CA GLU A 291 -19.13 9.66 6.48
C GLU A 291 -17.91 8.97 5.84
N VAL A 292 -16.90 9.73 5.40
CA VAL A 292 -15.65 9.15 4.86
C VAL A 292 -14.96 8.24 5.88
N LYS A 293 -14.86 8.67 7.15
CA LYS A 293 -14.29 7.85 8.23
C LYS A 293 -15.04 6.53 8.40
N ALA A 294 -16.37 6.59 8.40
CA ALA A 294 -17.21 5.40 8.58
C ALA A 294 -17.05 4.41 7.41
N GLU A 295 -17.08 4.92 6.16
CA GLU A 295 -16.90 4.08 4.98
C GLU A 295 -15.47 3.56 4.86
N ALA A 296 -14.44 4.33 5.25
CA ALA A 296 -13.05 3.85 5.32
C ALA A 296 -12.90 2.67 6.30
N ARG A 297 -13.52 2.77 7.48
CA ARG A 297 -13.52 1.67 8.45
C ARG A 297 -14.22 0.43 7.91
N LYS A 298 -15.36 0.61 7.23
CA LYS A 298 -16.14 -0.46 6.63
C LYS A 298 -15.36 -1.15 5.50
N ALA A 299 -14.75 -0.39 4.59
CA ALA A 299 -13.92 -0.89 3.52
C ALA A 299 -12.69 -1.65 4.05
N TYR A 300 -11.99 -1.08 5.04
CA TYR A 300 -10.85 -1.72 5.70
C TYR A 300 -11.18 -3.11 6.25
N LEU A 301 -12.32 -3.24 6.92
CA LEU A 301 -12.78 -4.53 7.46
C LEU A 301 -13.24 -5.48 6.35
N ALA A 302 -13.98 -4.99 5.36
CA ALA A 302 -14.51 -5.78 4.26
C ALA A 302 -13.40 -6.40 3.40
N LEU A 303 -12.31 -5.66 3.16
CA LEU A 303 -11.15 -6.12 2.39
C LEU A 303 -10.09 -6.82 3.24
N ASN A 304 -10.42 -7.14 4.52
CA ASN A 304 -9.54 -7.86 5.44
C ASN A 304 -8.17 -7.17 5.64
N CYS A 305 -8.14 -5.85 5.66
CA CYS A 305 -6.94 -5.08 5.95
C CYS A 305 -6.51 -5.23 7.41
N ALA A 306 -5.22 -5.13 7.67
CA ALA A 306 -4.61 -5.22 9.00
C ALA A 306 -3.39 -4.29 9.12
N GLY A 307 -3.09 -3.87 10.36
CA GLY A 307 -1.97 -2.98 10.64
C GLY A 307 -2.27 -1.56 10.19
N LEU A 308 -2.06 -1.30 8.91
CA LEU A 308 -2.30 0.01 8.30
C LEU A 308 -2.93 -0.12 6.91
N SER A 309 -3.62 0.93 6.47
CA SER A 309 -4.03 1.14 5.08
C SER A 309 -4.37 2.61 4.86
N ARG A 310 -4.10 3.15 3.67
CA ARG A 310 -4.69 4.41 3.22
C ARG A 310 -5.89 4.07 2.35
N CYS A 311 -7.02 4.64 2.73
CA CYS A 311 -8.29 4.49 2.03
C CYS A 311 -8.56 5.75 1.23
N ASP A 312 -8.62 5.64 -0.08
CA ASP A 312 -8.77 6.75 -1.01
C ASP A 312 -10.23 6.84 -1.47
N PHE A 313 -10.80 8.04 -1.43
CA PHE A 313 -12.21 8.29 -1.70
C PHE A 313 -12.41 9.42 -2.70
N PHE A 314 -13.50 9.31 -3.43
CA PHE A 314 -14.11 10.40 -4.19
C PHE A 314 -15.31 10.96 -3.43
N VAL A 315 -15.35 12.27 -3.24
CA VAL A 315 -16.55 12.98 -2.81
C VAL A 315 -17.12 13.70 -4.03
N GLU A 316 -18.18 13.15 -4.61
CA GLU A 316 -18.75 13.64 -5.87
C GLU A 316 -19.26 15.07 -5.72
N ARG A 317 -18.85 15.93 -6.65
CA ARG A 317 -19.33 17.30 -6.69
C ARG A 317 -20.81 17.33 -7.07
N GLY A 318 -21.56 18.22 -6.45
CA GLY A 318 -22.99 18.39 -6.71
C GLY A 318 -23.90 17.42 -5.96
N THR A 319 -23.61 16.12 -5.88
CA THR A 319 -24.44 15.16 -5.12
C THR A 319 -23.92 14.90 -3.71
N GLY A 320 -22.62 15.04 -3.49
CA GLY A 320 -21.96 14.73 -2.23
C GLY A 320 -21.88 13.23 -1.94
N ARG A 321 -22.03 12.33 -2.91
CA ARG A 321 -21.81 10.89 -2.70
C ARG A 321 -20.36 10.64 -2.30
N VAL A 322 -20.14 9.86 -1.26
CA VAL A 322 -18.84 9.37 -0.81
C VAL A 322 -18.60 8.00 -1.42
N LEU A 323 -17.60 7.86 -2.24
CA LEU A 323 -17.31 6.65 -3.01
C LEU A 323 -15.88 6.20 -2.73
N CYS A 324 -15.69 4.97 -2.26
CA CYS A 324 -14.38 4.37 -2.09
C CYS A 324 -13.74 4.14 -3.48
N ASN A 325 -12.50 4.59 -3.66
CA ASN A 325 -11.74 4.36 -4.87
C ASN A 325 -10.85 3.12 -4.74
N GLU A 326 -9.92 3.15 -3.77
CA GLU A 326 -9.01 2.03 -3.53
C GLU A 326 -8.47 2.05 -2.09
N LEU A 327 -7.89 0.91 -1.65
CA LEU A 327 -7.15 0.80 -0.40
C LEU A 327 -5.70 0.42 -0.70
N ASN A 328 -4.77 1.22 -0.19
CA ASN A 328 -3.33 1.00 -0.30
C ASN A 328 -2.83 0.34 0.99
N THR A 329 -2.35 -0.90 0.90
CA THR A 329 -2.01 -1.73 2.08
C THR A 329 -0.64 -1.45 2.67
N LEU A 330 0.28 -0.88 1.89
CA LEU A 330 1.54 -0.30 2.34
C LEU A 330 1.70 1.10 1.72
N PRO A 331 0.92 2.08 2.20
CA PRO A 331 0.94 3.43 1.64
C PRO A 331 2.33 4.07 1.76
N GLY A 332 2.60 5.07 0.90
CA GLY A 332 3.81 5.87 1.02
C GLY A 332 4.04 6.33 2.45
N PHE A 333 5.28 6.17 2.92
CA PHE A 333 5.64 6.43 4.31
C PHE A 333 6.83 7.42 4.41
N THR A 334 6.99 8.27 3.38
CA THR A 334 7.93 9.39 3.45
C THR A 334 7.38 10.47 4.38
N PRO A 335 8.21 11.40 4.89
CA PRO A 335 7.73 12.48 5.75
C PRO A 335 6.68 13.40 5.10
N ILE A 336 6.60 13.41 3.77
CA ILE A 336 5.60 14.22 3.03
C ILE A 336 4.38 13.40 2.63
N SER A 337 4.39 12.08 2.81
CA SER A 337 3.28 11.20 2.45
C SER A 337 2.04 11.45 3.30
N MET A 338 0.86 11.27 2.71
CA MET A 338 -0.42 11.57 3.37
C MET A 338 -0.66 10.69 4.59
N TYR A 339 -0.37 9.38 4.54
CA TYR A 339 -0.65 8.48 5.67
C TYR A 339 0.01 8.93 6.98
N PRO A 340 1.34 9.17 7.07
CA PRO A 340 1.94 9.67 8.30
C PRO A 340 1.44 11.06 8.70
N LYS A 341 1.13 11.97 7.75
CA LYS A 341 0.56 13.28 8.07
C LYS A 341 -0.83 13.17 8.69
N LEU A 342 -1.69 12.30 8.17
CA LEU A 342 -3.01 12.04 8.75
C LEU A 342 -2.88 11.50 10.19
N MET A 343 -1.95 10.57 10.42
CA MET A 343 -1.71 10.04 11.74
C MET A 343 -1.08 11.07 12.70
N GLU A 344 -0.22 11.97 12.19
CA GLU A 344 0.32 13.09 12.97
C GLU A 344 -0.79 14.04 13.41
N HIS A 345 -1.76 14.30 12.54
CA HIS A 345 -2.94 15.11 12.87
C HIS A 345 -3.77 14.50 14.00
N GLU A 346 -3.82 13.17 14.10
CA GLU A 346 -4.45 12.42 15.20
C GLU A 346 -3.53 12.30 16.45
N GLY A 347 -2.36 12.97 16.45
CA GLY A 347 -1.47 13.08 17.61
C GLY A 347 -0.35 12.02 17.68
N TYR A 348 -0.16 11.19 16.64
CA TYR A 348 0.97 10.28 16.60
C TYR A 348 2.22 10.98 16.07
N SER A 349 3.30 11.04 16.88
CA SER A 349 4.60 11.34 16.29
C SER A 349 5.05 10.18 15.37
N TYR A 350 5.91 10.46 14.42
CA TYR A 350 6.36 9.43 13.47
C TYR A 350 6.97 8.20 14.19
N PRO A 351 7.86 8.32 15.20
CA PRO A 351 8.34 7.17 15.98
C PRO A 351 7.24 6.45 16.76
N ALA A 352 6.25 7.17 17.30
CA ALA A 352 5.13 6.55 18.01
C ALA A 352 4.22 5.77 17.05
N LEU A 353 4.07 6.24 15.81
CA LEU A 353 3.33 5.50 14.77
C LEU A 353 4.07 4.22 14.39
N VAL A 354 5.39 4.28 14.19
CA VAL A 354 6.21 3.08 13.90
C VAL A 354 6.11 2.07 15.04
N ASP A 355 6.25 2.50 16.30
CA ASP A 355 6.06 1.62 17.47
C ASP A 355 4.66 0.98 17.46
N LYS A 356 3.61 1.78 17.24
CA LYS A 356 2.22 1.28 17.18
C LYS A 356 2.05 0.19 16.13
N LEU A 357 2.62 0.36 14.94
CA LEU A 357 2.55 -0.62 13.86
C LEU A 357 3.30 -1.91 14.20
N LEU A 358 4.47 -1.81 14.82
CA LEU A 358 5.23 -2.97 15.31
C LEU A 358 4.47 -3.71 16.41
N GLN A 359 3.84 -2.99 17.34
CA GLN A 359 3.00 -3.59 18.38
C GLN A 359 1.78 -4.31 17.78
N LEU A 360 1.11 -3.73 16.78
CA LEU A 360 0.02 -4.40 16.08
C LEU A 360 0.47 -5.69 15.40
N ALA A 361 1.67 -5.72 14.80
CA ALA A 361 2.25 -6.91 14.20
C ALA A 361 2.48 -8.02 15.24
N LEU A 362 3.04 -7.68 16.40
CA LEU A 362 3.29 -8.62 17.50
C LEU A 362 2.02 -9.21 18.12
N HIS A 363 0.96 -8.40 18.19
CA HIS A 363 -0.30 -8.79 18.84
C HIS A 363 -1.33 -9.36 17.86
N ARG A 364 -1.03 -9.40 16.56
CA ARG A 364 -1.89 -10.03 15.57
C ARG A 364 -2.07 -11.51 15.93
N ARG A 365 -3.32 -11.96 16.02
CA ARG A 365 -3.61 -13.38 16.23
C ARG A 365 -3.04 -14.18 15.07
N LYS A 366 -2.05 -15.01 15.35
CA LYS A 366 -1.57 -15.99 14.38
C LYS A 366 -2.73 -16.98 14.20
N GLY A 367 -3.30 -17.02 13.01
CA GLY A 367 -4.31 -18.01 12.68
C GLY A 367 -3.81 -19.38 13.11
N ALA A 368 -4.70 -20.19 13.68
CA ALA A 368 -4.43 -21.58 13.96
C ALA A 368 -4.31 -22.31 12.61
N TYR A 369 -3.10 -22.44 12.11
CA TYR A 369 -2.75 -23.33 11.01
C TYR A 369 -1.98 -24.53 11.58
#